data_b634f2546ecba35d2af17c08661ad097
#
_entry.id   b634f2546ecba35d2af17c08661ad097
#
_cell.length_a   1.000
_cell.length_b   1.000
_cell.length_c   1.000
_cell.angle_alpha   90.00
_cell.angle_beta   90.00
_cell.angle_gamma   90.00
#
_symmetry.space_group_name_H-M   'P 1'
#
loop_
_entity.id
_entity.type
_entity.pdbx_description
1 polymer ?
#
loop_
_entity_poly.entity_id
_entity_poly.type
_entity_poly.pdbx_seq_one_letter_code
_entity_poly.pdbx_strand_id
1 'polypeptide(L)'
;MATFLCLPSLWAQGNQYLMAEAPQKLVAKRGTSVEAKIAVSIEPNFHVNSNTPSDAYLIPLKLTWTAGGALEPGEVVFPKARMEKYEFSDKPLSVYSGDFDLVAKFKVPAGAPQGPGIMVGKLRYQACNNNSCFPPKTAEVRLSYSVQ
;
A
#
# COMPACT_ATOMS: atom_id res chain seq x y z
N MET A 1 -24.56 -2.48 -35.05
CA MET A 1 -23.74 -1.39 -34.49
C MET A 1 -23.27 -1.82 -33.11
N ALA A 2 -22.03 -2.24 -32.99
CA ALA A 2 -21.44 -2.63 -31.71
C ALA A 2 -20.78 -1.40 -31.08
N THR A 3 -21.34 -0.94 -29.99
CA THR A 3 -20.77 0.18 -29.21
C THR A 3 -19.63 -0.36 -28.37
N PHE A 4 -18.40 -0.09 -28.79
CA PHE A 4 -17.20 -0.36 -27.97
C PHE A 4 -17.20 0.63 -26.81
N LEU A 5 -17.55 0.15 -25.62
CA LEU A 5 -17.29 0.87 -24.38
C LEU A 5 -15.78 0.77 -24.09
N CYS A 6 -15.09 1.84 -24.43
CA CYS A 6 -13.70 2.03 -24.02
C CYS A 6 -13.69 2.31 -22.51
N LEU A 7 -13.34 1.32 -21.69
CA LEU A 7 -13.11 1.54 -20.27
C LEU A 7 -11.85 2.43 -20.14
N PRO A 8 -11.95 3.59 -19.48
CA PRO A 8 -10.75 4.38 -19.24
C PRO A 8 -9.79 3.59 -18.38
N SER A 9 -8.56 3.46 -18.83
CA SER A 9 -7.49 2.87 -18.04
C SER A 9 -7.38 3.66 -16.73
N LEU A 10 -7.42 2.97 -15.60
CA LEU A 10 -7.31 3.53 -14.25
C LEU A 10 -6.08 4.43 -14.02
N TRP A 11 -5.09 4.34 -14.90
CA TRP A 11 -3.88 5.16 -14.89
C TRP A 11 -4.08 6.58 -15.42
N ALA A 12 -5.23 6.86 -16.05
CA ALA A 12 -5.51 8.15 -16.70
C ALA A 12 -5.98 9.24 -15.73
N GLN A 13 -6.14 8.93 -14.45
CA GLN A 13 -6.63 9.88 -13.44
C GLN A 13 -5.49 10.35 -12.53
N GLY A 14 -4.71 11.31 -12.99
CA GLY A 14 -3.71 12.01 -12.20
C GLY A 14 -2.36 11.26 -12.12
N ASN A 15 -1.36 11.96 -11.66
CA ASN A 15 0.05 11.53 -11.57
C ASN A 15 0.28 10.52 -10.42
N GLN A 16 -0.46 9.44 -10.38
CA GLN A 16 -0.27 8.37 -9.41
C GLN A 16 0.58 7.26 -10.02
N TYR A 17 1.68 6.93 -9.37
CA TYR A 17 2.61 5.88 -9.84
C TYR A 17 2.41 4.56 -9.11
N LEU A 18 1.56 4.54 -8.10
CA LEU A 18 1.29 3.38 -7.27
C LEU A 18 -0.21 3.27 -7.02
N MET A 19 -0.72 2.04 -7.11
CA MET A 19 -2.09 1.68 -6.72
C MET A 19 -2.01 0.65 -5.60
N ALA A 20 -2.92 0.75 -4.63
CA ALA A 20 -3.02 -0.18 -3.52
C ALA A 20 -4.47 -0.54 -3.26
N GLU A 21 -4.76 -1.84 -3.19
CA GLU A 21 -6.10 -2.36 -2.97
C GLU A 21 -6.12 -3.32 -1.78
N ALA A 22 -7.07 -3.11 -0.89
CA ALA A 22 -7.39 -4.03 0.21
C ALA A 22 -8.38 -5.10 -0.26
N PRO A 23 -8.54 -6.21 0.50
CA PRO A 23 -9.61 -7.16 0.23
C PRO A 23 -10.97 -6.48 0.24
N GLN A 24 -11.91 -6.99 -0.56
CA GLN A 24 -13.26 -6.42 -0.63
C GLN A 24 -14.01 -6.54 0.69
N LYS A 25 -13.71 -7.57 1.49
CA LYS A 25 -14.31 -7.77 2.80
C LYS A 25 -13.39 -8.58 3.69
N LEU A 26 -13.14 -8.08 4.89
CA LEU A 26 -12.40 -8.79 5.94
C LEU A 26 -13.37 -9.20 7.04
N VAL A 27 -13.43 -10.50 7.35
CA VAL A 27 -14.18 -10.99 8.49
C VAL A 27 -13.28 -10.96 9.72
N ALA A 28 -13.71 -10.25 10.76
CA ALA A 28 -12.93 -9.99 11.96
C ALA A 28 -13.65 -10.52 13.21
N LYS A 29 -13.20 -11.68 13.70
CA LYS A 29 -13.76 -12.28 14.91
C LYS A 29 -13.20 -11.60 16.16
N ARG A 30 -14.08 -11.19 17.08
CA ARG A 30 -13.69 -10.58 18.37
C ARG A 30 -12.75 -11.49 19.15
N GLY A 31 -11.75 -10.90 19.79
CA GLY A 31 -10.76 -11.59 20.59
C GLY A 31 -9.68 -12.31 19.78
N THR A 32 -9.59 -12.07 18.48
CA THR A 32 -8.59 -12.68 17.58
C THR A 32 -7.71 -11.65 16.92
N SER A 33 -6.66 -12.12 16.24
CA SER A 33 -5.88 -11.32 15.30
C SER A 33 -6.26 -11.70 13.88
N VAL A 34 -6.31 -10.70 12.98
CA VAL A 34 -6.61 -10.89 11.56
C VAL A 34 -5.57 -10.22 10.70
N GLU A 35 -5.43 -10.69 9.48
CA GLU A 35 -4.51 -10.14 8.51
C GLU A 35 -5.25 -9.72 7.24
N ALA A 36 -4.86 -8.58 6.68
CA ALA A 36 -5.35 -8.10 5.39
C ALA A 36 -4.18 -8.01 4.42
N LYS A 37 -4.31 -8.67 3.28
CA LYS A 37 -3.34 -8.60 2.20
C LYS A 37 -3.67 -7.39 1.33
N ILE A 38 -2.75 -6.42 1.29
CA ILE A 38 -2.88 -5.21 0.48
C ILE A 38 -2.09 -5.41 -0.81
N ALA A 39 -2.78 -5.49 -1.92
CA ALA A 39 -2.16 -5.63 -3.23
C ALA A 39 -1.65 -4.29 -3.71
N VAL A 40 -0.36 -4.19 -3.98
CA VAL A 40 0.30 -2.97 -4.46
C VAL A 40 0.79 -3.19 -5.88
N SER A 41 0.55 -2.22 -6.74
CA SER A 41 0.98 -2.23 -8.13
C SER A 41 1.69 -0.92 -8.45
N ILE A 42 2.92 -1.03 -8.96
CA ILE A 42 3.74 0.12 -9.39
C ILE A 42 3.63 0.26 -10.90
N GLU A 43 3.45 1.47 -11.39
CA GLU A 43 3.42 1.77 -12.83
C GLU A 43 4.72 1.28 -13.50
N PRO A 44 4.64 0.66 -14.70
CA PRO A 44 5.83 0.23 -15.43
C PRO A 44 6.86 1.37 -15.60
N ASN A 45 8.14 1.02 -15.52
CA ASN A 45 9.29 1.92 -15.57
C ASN A 45 9.48 2.81 -14.33
N PHE A 46 8.69 2.59 -13.29
CA PHE A 46 8.86 3.24 -12.00
C PHE A 46 9.21 2.24 -10.91
N HIS A 47 9.80 2.75 -9.85
CA HIS A 47 10.02 2.01 -8.62
C HIS A 47 9.75 2.94 -7.44
N VAL A 48 9.58 2.37 -6.26
CA VAL A 48 9.45 3.12 -5.01
C VAL A 48 10.55 2.67 -4.05
N ASN A 49 10.95 3.55 -3.15
CA ASN A 49 11.83 3.14 -2.07
C ASN A 49 11.14 2.08 -1.21
N SER A 50 11.91 1.15 -0.67
CA SER A 50 11.38 0.17 0.27
C SER A 50 11.02 0.82 1.61
N ASN A 51 10.53 0.02 2.54
CA ASN A 51 10.30 0.46 3.93
C ASN A 51 11.61 0.73 4.69
N THR A 52 12.74 0.25 4.15
CA THR A 52 14.09 0.45 4.71
C THR A 52 15.01 1.03 3.63
N PRO A 53 14.84 2.32 3.28
CA PRO A 53 15.63 2.92 2.20
C PRO A 53 17.11 2.99 2.55
N SER A 54 17.95 3.03 1.51
CA SER A 54 19.40 3.00 1.65
C SER A 54 20.01 4.27 2.24
N ASP A 55 19.29 5.40 2.17
CA ASP A 55 19.74 6.70 2.67
C ASP A 55 18.62 7.41 3.44
N ALA A 56 19.04 8.23 4.41
CA ALA A 56 18.11 8.94 5.29
C ALA A 56 17.27 10.01 4.57
N TYR A 57 17.73 10.53 3.44
CA TYR A 57 16.96 11.52 2.65
C TYR A 57 15.90 10.90 1.75
N LEU A 58 15.92 9.59 1.56
CA LEU A 58 14.93 8.87 0.78
C LEU A 58 13.67 8.63 1.61
N ILE A 59 12.50 8.84 1.00
CA ILE A 59 11.22 8.66 1.68
C ILE A 59 10.83 7.17 1.66
N PRO A 60 10.70 6.54 2.84
CA PRO A 60 10.32 5.13 2.91
C PRO A 60 8.87 4.88 2.49
N LEU A 61 8.60 3.66 2.00
CA LEU A 61 7.24 3.17 1.85
C LEU A 61 6.66 2.92 3.24
N LYS A 62 5.55 3.57 3.57
CA LYS A 62 4.95 3.50 4.90
C LYS A 62 3.43 3.46 4.83
N LEU A 63 2.84 2.45 5.47
CA LEU A 63 1.39 2.32 5.61
C LEU A 63 0.98 2.70 7.02
N THR A 64 0.08 3.68 7.12
CA THR A 64 -0.51 4.12 8.39
C THR A 64 -2.02 4.03 8.30
N TRP A 65 -2.67 3.65 9.40
CA TRP A 65 -4.12 3.55 9.47
C TRP A 65 -4.69 4.69 10.31
N THR A 66 -5.85 5.19 9.90
CA THR A 66 -6.59 6.21 10.64
C THR A 66 -7.08 5.60 11.96
N ALA A 67 -6.90 6.33 13.07
CA ALA A 67 -7.37 5.90 14.38
C ALA A 67 -8.91 5.94 14.48
N GLY A 68 -9.48 5.18 15.40
CA GLY A 68 -10.90 5.19 15.75
C GLY A 68 -11.74 4.08 15.14
N GLY A 69 -11.14 3.13 14.42
CA GLY A 69 -11.83 1.93 13.95
C GLY A 69 -11.98 0.87 15.05
N ALA A 70 -12.78 -0.15 14.79
CA ALA A 70 -12.97 -1.28 15.69
C ALA A 70 -11.76 -2.23 15.71
N LEU A 71 -10.89 -2.16 14.71
CA LEU A 71 -9.67 -2.95 14.62
C LEU A 71 -8.47 -2.13 15.12
N GLU A 72 -7.59 -2.76 15.88
CA GLU A 72 -6.34 -2.14 16.31
C GLU A 72 -5.23 -2.47 15.34
N PRO A 73 -4.63 -1.47 14.66
CA PRO A 73 -3.51 -1.70 13.76
C PRO A 73 -2.30 -2.28 14.49
N GLY A 74 -1.68 -3.29 13.89
CA GLY A 74 -0.44 -3.89 14.34
C GLY A 74 0.65 -3.75 13.31
N GLU A 75 1.52 -4.75 13.24
CA GLU A 75 2.62 -4.80 12.30
C GLU A 75 2.14 -4.83 10.85
N VAL A 76 2.88 -4.15 9.97
CA VAL A 76 2.78 -4.32 8.52
C VAL A 76 3.99 -5.11 8.04
N VAL A 77 3.76 -6.25 7.41
CA VAL A 77 4.82 -7.09 6.86
C VAL A 77 5.07 -6.69 5.41
N PHE A 78 6.31 -6.32 5.12
CA PHE A 78 6.78 -5.96 3.80
C PHE A 78 7.51 -7.13 3.15
N PRO A 79 7.43 -7.28 1.81
CA PRO A 79 8.25 -8.28 1.13
C PRO A 79 9.73 -7.88 1.14
N LYS A 80 10.59 -8.83 0.77
CA LYS A 80 12.01 -8.56 0.63
C LYS A 80 12.23 -7.54 -0.48
N ALA A 81 12.94 -6.46 -0.19
CA ALA A 81 13.31 -5.45 -1.16
C ALA A 81 14.37 -5.95 -2.14
N ARG A 82 14.42 -5.33 -3.30
CA ARG A 82 15.46 -5.54 -4.31
C ARG A 82 16.49 -4.43 -4.19
N MET A 83 17.76 -4.78 -4.37
CA MET A 83 18.84 -3.81 -4.44
C MET A 83 19.14 -3.53 -5.90
N GLU A 84 18.86 -2.30 -6.35
CA GLU A 84 19.02 -1.90 -7.74
C GLU A 84 19.93 -0.67 -7.86
N LYS A 85 20.81 -0.68 -8.86
CA LYS A 85 21.70 0.45 -9.16
C LYS A 85 21.08 1.33 -10.23
N TYR A 86 20.95 2.63 -9.94
CA TYR A 86 20.44 3.64 -10.88
C TYR A 86 21.51 4.67 -11.18
N GLU A 87 21.40 5.34 -12.35
CA GLU A 87 22.38 6.34 -12.78
C GLU A 87 22.49 7.54 -11.85
N PHE A 88 21.40 7.91 -11.18
CA PHE A 88 21.37 9.05 -10.27
C PHE A 88 21.93 8.75 -8.87
N SER A 89 22.36 7.53 -8.60
CA SER A 89 22.85 7.12 -7.28
C SER A 89 24.20 6.41 -7.37
N ASP A 90 25.11 6.72 -6.47
CA ASP A 90 26.44 6.10 -6.40
C ASP A 90 26.42 4.68 -5.87
N LYS A 91 25.36 4.31 -5.13
CA LYS A 91 25.20 2.99 -4.53
C LYS A 91 23.85 2.37 -4.87
N PRO A 92 23.71 1.04 -4.76
CA PRO A 92 22.43 0.39 -4.95
C PRO A 92 21.37 0.90 -3.98
N LEU A 93 20.13 1.01 -4.44
CA LEU A 93 18.98 1.44 -3.64
C LEU A 93 18.08 0.25 -3.32
N SER A 94 17.52 0.27 -2.11
CA SER A 94 16.54 -0.71 -1.65
C SER A 94 15.15 -0.30 -2.11
N VAL A 95 14.55 -1.06 -3.05
CA VAL A 95 13.35 -0.66 -3.79
C VAL A 95 12.35 -1.79 -3.98
N TYR A 96 11.11 -1.40 -4.32
CA TYR A 96 10.08 -2.27 -4.87
C TYR A 96 9.66 -1.77 -6.26
N SER A 97 9.32 -2.71 -7.12
CA SER A 97 8.77 -2.45 -8.45
C SER A 97 7.76 -3.54 -8.81
N GLY A 98 6.91 -3.29 -9.82
CA GLY A 98 5.89 -4.25 -10.24
C GLY A 98 4.80 -4.46 -9.21
N ASP A 99 4.32 -5.68 -9.11
CA ASP A 99 3.23 -6.06 -8.21
C ASP A 99 3.79 -6.79 -6.99
N PHE A 100 3.31 -6.43 -5.82
CA PHE A 100 3.66 -7.09 -4.57
C PHE A 100 2.58 -6.89 -3.52
N ASP A 101 2.64 -7.66 -2.43
CA ASP A 101 1.68 -7.59 -1.34
C ASP A 101 2.33 -7.08 -0.07
N LEU A 102 1.59 -6.23 0.64
CA LEU A 102 1.82 -5.92 2.05
C LEU A 102 0.83 -6.73 2.88
N VAL A 103 1.23 -7.21 4.05
CA VAL A 103 0.34 -7.88 4.98
C VAL A 103 0.15 -6.99 6.20
N ALA A 104 -1.05 -6.43 6.34
CA ALA A 104 -1.43 -5.61 7.49
C ALA A 104 -2.07 -6.48 8.56
N LYS A 105 -1.52 -6.45 9.76
CA LYS A 105 -2.03 -7.20 10.90
C LYS A 105 -2.87 -6.31 11.79
N PHE A 106 -3.98 -6.87 12.31
CA PHE A 106 -4.88 -6.17 13.21
C PHE A 106 -5.25 -7.05 14.39
N LYS A 107 -5.44 -6.42 15.53
CA LYS A 107 -6.08 -7.02 16.70
C LYS A 107 -7.56 -6.68 16.69
N VAL A 108 -8.41 -7.67 16.96
CA VAL A 108 -9.85 -7.47 17.13
C VAL A 108 -10.15 -7.57 18.62
N PRO A 109 -10.38 -6.44 19.32
CA PRO A 109 -10.67 -6.47 20.76
C PRO A 109 -11.86 -7.35 21.07
N ALA A 110 -11.87 -7.98 22.24
CA ALA A 110 -13.00 -8.81 22.70
C ALA A 110 -14.29 -8.00 22.82
N GLY A 111 -14.18 -6.72 23.12
CA GLY A 111 -15.30 -5.78 23.22
C GLY A 111 -15.59 -4.98 21.96
N ALA A 112 -14.98 -5.32 20.82
CA ALA A 112 -15.21 -4.58 19.58
C ALA A 112 -16.69 -4.62 19.17
N PRO A 113 -17.29 -3.48 18.73
CA PRO A 113 -18.67 -3.49 18.25
C PRO A 113 -18.84 -4.44 17.06
N GLN A 114 -19.88 -5.26 17.09
CA GLN A 114 -20.25 -6.13 15.98
C GLN A 114 -20.79 -5.31 14.81
N GLY A 115 -20.59 -5.82 13.61
CA GLY A 115 -21.12 -5.25 12.40
C GLY A 115 -20.05 -4.72 11.44
N PRO A 116 -20.48 -4.09 10.34
CA PRO A 116 -19.58 -3.60 9.30
C PRO A 116 -18.86 -2.33 9.74
N GLY A 117 -17.66 -2.14 9.16
CA GLY A 117 -16.88 -0.94 9.32
C GLY A 117 -15.90 -0.77 8.18
N ILE A 118 -15.30 0.40 8.12
CA ILE A 118 -14.27 0.74 7.13
C ILE A 118 -13.09 1.36 7.88
N MET A 119 -11.89 0.87 7.56
CA MET A 119 -10.64 1.54 7.92
C MET A 119 -10.01 2.18 6.71
N VAL A 120 -9.46 3.36 6.89
CA VAL A 120 -8.73 4.07 5.83
C VAL A 120 -7.25 4.06 6.17
N GLY A 121 -6.47 3.51 5.26
CA GLY A 121 -5.01 3.52 5.32
C GLY A 121 -4.44 4.55 4.37
N LYS A 122 -3.26 5.05 4.71
CA LYS A 122 -2.46 5.95 3.86
C LYS A 122 -1.12 5.29 3.60
N LEU A 123 -0.88 4.95 2.34
CA LEU A 123 0.39 4.40 1.88
C LEU A 123 1.20 5.53 1.27
N ARG A 124 2.15 6.05 2.04
CA ARG A 124 3.07 7.09 1.59
C ARG A 124 4.23 6.47 0.86
N TYR A 125 4.58 7.02 -0.29
CA TYR A 125 5.65 6.52 -1.15
C TYR A 125 6.37 7.64 -1.89
N GLN A 126 7.59 7.36 -2.33
CA GLN A 126 8.33 8.20 -3.26
C GLN A 126 8.64 7.38 -4.50
N ALA A 127 8.07 7.78 -5.63
CA ALA A 127 8.31 7.13 -6.91
C ALA A 127 9.52 7.74 -7.61
N CYS A 128 10.29 6.88 -8.27
CA CYS A 128 11.44 7.26 -9.07
C CYS A 128 11.39 6.50 -10.40
N ASN A 129 11.96 7.10 -11.44
CA ASN A 129 12.31 6.40 -12.67
C ASN A 129 13.83 6.16 -12.73
N ASN A 130 14.38 5.81 -13.87
CA ASN A 130 15.82 5.55 -14.00
C ASN A 130 16.70 6.80 -13.87
N ASN A 131 16.12 7.99 -13.94
CA ASN A 131 16.85 9.25 -14.01
C ASN A 131 16.66 10.14 -12.79
N SER A 132 15.49 10.07 -12.15
CA SER A 132 15.14 10.99 -11.06
C SER A 132 14.05 10.45 -10.15
N CYS A 133 13.94 11.05 -8.97
CA CYS A 133 12.86 10.80 -8.02
C CYS A 133 11.88 11.98 -8.00
N PHE A 134 10.62 11.68 -7.77
CA PHE A 134 9.53 12.65 -7.70
C PHE A 134 9.18 12.97 -6.24
N PRO A 135 8.45 14.05 -5.98
CA PRO A 135 7.97 14.35 -4.63
C PRO A 135 7.12 13.20 -4.07
N PRO A 136 7.13 12.98 -2.76
CA PRO A 136 6.34 11.91 -2.16
C PRO A 136 4.85 12.12 -2.37
N LYS A 137 4.14 11.02 -2.50
CA LYS A 137 2.69 10.95 -2.66
C LYS A 137 2.09 9.96 -1.67
N THR A 138 0.78 10.00 -1.53
CA THR A 138 0.04 9.09 -0.67
C THR A 138 -1.09 8.44 -1.48
N ALA A 139 -1.15 7.10 -1.43
CA ALA A 139 -2.26 6.33 -1.95
C ALA A 139 -3.18 5.95 -0.78
N GLU A 140 -4.49 6.12 -0.98
CA GLU A 140 -5.48 5.73 0.01
C GLU A 140 -5.80 4.24 -0.14
N VAL A 141 -5.87 3.54 1.00
CA VAL A 141 -6.28 2.13 1.08
C VAL A 141 -7.54 2.05 1.93
N ARG A 142 -8.63 1.56 1.34
CA ARG A 142 -9.92 1.39 2.04
C ARG A 142 -10.13 -0.08 2.34
N LEU A 143 -10.17 -0.42 3.63
CA LEU A 143 -10.41 -1.77 4.11
C LEU A 143 -11.80 -1.87 4.71
N SER A 144 -12.70 -2.57 4.02
CA SER A 144 -14.01 -2.91 4.54
C SER A 144 -13.93 -4.18 5.38
N TYR A 145 -14.49 -4.15 6.58
CA TYR A 145 -14.49 -5.30 7.47
C TYR A 145 -15.87 -5.51 8.11
N SER A 146 -16.08 -6.70 8.66
CA SER A 146 -17.24 -7.02 9.48
C SER A 146 -16.77 -7.73 10.75
N VAL A 147 -17.05 -7.15 11.90
CA VAL A 147 -16.76 -7.73 13.21
C VAL A 147 -17.86 -8.72 13.60
N GLN A 148 -17.45 -9.93 13.97
CA GLN A 148 -18.34 -11.01 14.39
C GLN A 148 -18.08 -11.44 15.83
#